data_4163df52e3cdc33c3b372885997b4a2f
#
_entry.id   4163df52e3cdc33c3b372885997b4a2f
#
_cell.length_a   1.000
_cell.length_b   1.000
_cell.length_c   1.000
_cell.angle_alpha   90.00
_cell.angle_beta   90.00
_cell.angle_gamma   90.00
#
_symmetry.space_group_name_H-M   'P 1'
#
loop_
_entity.id
_entity.type
_entity.pdbx_description
1 polymer ?
#
loop_
_entity_poly.entity_id
_entity_poly.type
_entity_poly.pdbx_seq_one_letter_code
_entity_poly.pdbx_strand_id
1 'polypeptide(L)'
;MNKAIPAAVLRILLGFLSPDARAMPADEARAWSEDLRFMASEMERTHKNLYHTISREQFASAVAALDERIPMLERHEVIVEMAKVVAAVGDGHTNIYPTRDAKIGFHTLPLALTFFGDELYVRAAHESQRALVGARVLRIGHRDVPEAYAAVKQMIGRDNEQGARYWAPYLLAMPEVLHALRITRTLEDVSLTLTTDHGQEVTTLRAFAPVEIMSGDKVGQFNRRTGWIDVRELSGKPDPRWLRGAVDAFHFERLGSLLYVQIKTVANTPEETLAHFATRLHDEIAAARPEKIAIDLRLNRGGDGTLIPPLVRALIQSERIDRKNRLFAIIGPATFSAAQMLADTLEEYTNVTFVGEPSGSKGNAYGDSRKITLPNSGMTVRASIYYWQDWHPQDKREAIVPEIPAPLTFDAYRNNVDPALEAIALIK
;
A
#
# COMPACT_ATOMS: atom_id res chain seq x y z
N MET A 1 -32.08 1.55 64.38
CA MET A 1 -30.74 2.00 64.01
C MET A 1 -30.68 2.12 62.49
N ASN A 2 -30.95 3.33 62.00
CA ASN A 2 -30.96 3.65 60.59
C ASN A 2 -29.54 3.91 60.10
N LYS A 3 -29.07 3.17 59.07
CA LYS A 3 -27.86 3.52 58.35
C LYS A 3 -28.25 4.11 56.99
N ALA A 4 -27.94 5.40 56.84
CA ALA A 4 -28.11 6.16 55.61
C ALA A 4 -27.12 5.71 54.53
N ILE A 5 -27.60 5.59 53.28
CA ILE A 5 -26.81 5.37 52.07
C ILE A 5 -26.35 6.73 51.55
N PRO A 6 -25.06 6.95 51.24
CA PRO A 6 -24.62 8.21 50.65
C PRO A 6 -24.95 8.30 49.17
N ALA A 7 -25.44 9.46 48.75
CA ALA A 7 -25.78 9.82 47.38
C ALA A 7 -24.50 9.77 46.46
N ALA A 8 -24.58 9.02 45.39
CA ALA A 8 -23.58 9.00 44.32
C ALA A 8 -23.65 10.32 43.52
N VAL A 9 -22.57 11.06 43.52
CA VAL A 9 -22.37 12.28 42.71
C VAL A 9 -22.28 11.90 41.26
N LEU A 10 -23.31 12.22 40.48
CA LEU A 10 -23.34 12.16 39.04
C LEU A 10 -22.40 13.24 38.49
N ARG A 11 -21.16 12.91 38.13
CA ARG A 11 -20.27 13.81 37.39
C ARG A 11 -20.75 13.84 35.93
N ILE A 12 -21.41 14.94 35.57
CA ILE A 12 -21.67 15.32 34.18
C ILE A 12 -20.30 15.62 33.55
N LEU A 13 -19.83 14.74 32.69
CA LEU A 13 -18.74 15.02 31.76
C LEU A 13 -19.26 16.03 30.73
N LEU A 14 -19.09 17.31 31.02
CA LEU A 14 -19.12 18.37 30.00
C LEU A 14 -17.94 18.11 29.06
N GLY A 15 -18.21 17.51 27.92
CA GLY A 15 -17.26 17.44 26.83
C GLY A 15 -16.85 18.85 26.41
N PHE A 16 -15.57 19.13 26.49
CA PHE A 16 -14.99 20.35 25.93
C PHE A 16 -15.21 20.31 24.42
N LEU A 17 -16.27 20.97 23.95
CA LEU A 17 -16.42 21.40 22.58
C LEU A 17 -15.33 22.44 22.33
N SER A 18 -14.40 22.17 21.43
CA SER A 18 -13.46 23.18 20.94
C SER A 18 -14.28 24.35 20.35
N PRO A 19 -13.98 25.63 20.69
CA PRO A 19 -14.82 26.75 20.28
C PRO A 19 -14.86 27.09 18.81
N ASP A 20 -14.13 26.38 17.91
CA ASP A 20 -13.96 26.75 16.50
C ASP A 20 -14.42 25.70 15.47
N ALA A 21 -15.16 24.67 15.86
CA ALA A 21 -15.79 23.79 14.87
C ALA A 21 -16.96 24.54 14.21
N ARG A 22 -16.68 25.25 13.13
CA ARG A 22 -17.71 25.89 12.32
C ARG A 22 -18.50 24.77 11.63
N ALA A 23 -19.78 24.62 11.99
CA ALA A 23 -20.67 23.66 11.35
C ALA A 23 -20.62 23.85 9.82
N MET A 24 -20.58 22.73 9.08
CA MET A 24 -20.60 22.74 7.63
C MET A 24 -21.84 23.50 7.11
N PRO A 25 -21.74 24.32 6.06
CA PRO A 25 -22.91 24.94 5.43
C PRO A 25 -23.96 23.89 5.05
N ALA A 26 -25.25 24.19 5.28
CA ALA A 26 -26.33 23.22 5.12
C ALA A 26 -26.48 22.65 3.69
N ASP A 27 -26.15 23.43 2.66
CA ASP A 27 -26.13 23.02 1.28
C ASP A 27 -24.96 22.08 0.97
N GLU A 28 -23.77 22.36 1.53
CA GLU A 28 -22.60 21.47 1.43
C GLU A 28 -22.84 20.16 2.18
N ALA A 29 -23.38 20.20 3.40
CA ALA A 29 -23.73 19.00 4.15
C ALA A 29 -24.73 18.11 3.39
N ARG A 30 -25.72 18.73 2.72
CA ARG A 30 -26.67 18.01 1.89
C ARG A 30 -26.00 17.35 0.68
N ALA A 31 -25.09 18.04 0.01
CA ALA A 31 -24.33 17.50 -1.11
C ALA A 31 -23.48 16.29 -0.70
N TRP A 32 -22.81 16.34 0.46
CA TRP A 32 -22.08 15.20 0.99
C TRP A 32 -22.98 14.03 1.38
N SER A 33 -24.16 14.28 1.97
CA SER A 33 -25.13 13.24 2.27
C SER A 33 -25.66 12.55 1.00
N GLU A 34 -25.89 13.30 -0.06
CA GLU A 34 -26.25 12.76 -1.37
C GLU A 34 -25.13 11.91 -1.95
N ASP A 35 -23.87 12.38 -1.92
CA ASP A 35 -22.70 11.62 -2.37
C ASP A 35 -22.54 10.32 -1.58
N LEU A 36 -22.70 10.34 -0.26
CA LEU A 36 -22.60 9.15 0.60
C LEU A 36 -23.67 8.11 0.25
N ARG A 37 -24.93 8.52 0.10
CA ARG A 37 -26.04 7.61 -0.24
C ARG A 37 -25.88 7.05 -1.65
N PHE A 38 -25.46 7.89 -2.60
CA PHE A 38 -25.14 7.47 -3.96
C PHE A 38 -24.00 6.45 -3.98
N MET A 39 -22.91 6.72 -3.24
CA MET A 39 -21.80 5.81 -3.07
C MET A 39 -22.29 4.44 -2.58
N ALA A 40 -23.04 4.39 -1.50
CA ALA A 40 -23.52 3.15 -0.91
C ALA A 40 -24.37 2.34 -1.90
N SER A 41 -25.34 2.98 -2.56
CA SER A 41 -26.21 2.36 -3.56
C SER A 41 -25.43 1.83 -4.77
N GLU A 42 -24.48 2.62 -5.29
CA GLU A 42 -23.67 2.19 -6.44
C GLU A 42 -22.67 1.09 -6.10
N MET A 43 -22.14 1.06 -4.88
CA MET A 43 -21.31 -0.04 -4.41
C MET A 43 -22.11 -1.34 -4.31
N GLU A 44 -23.35 -1.31 -3.78
CA GLU A 44 -24.23 -2.50 -3.76
C GLU A 44 -24.52 -3.04 -5.16
N ARG A 45 -24.74 -2.15 -6.13
CA ARG A 45 -25.02 -2.52 -7.52
C ARG A 45 -23.79 -3.04 -8.26
N THR A 46 -22.60 -2.54 -7.91
CA THR A 46 -21.38 -2.73 -8.68
C THR A 46 -20.50 -3.84 -8.15
N HIS A 47 -20.35 -3.94 -6.81
CA HIS A 47 -19.42 -4.89 -6.20
C HIS A 47 -19.90 -6.33 -6.38
N LYS A 48 -19.01 -7.22 -6.76
CA LYS A 48 -19.32 -8.64 -7.02
C LYS A 48 -19.98 -9.33 -5.82
N ASN A 49 -19.55 -9.00 -4.60
CA ASN A 49 -20.14 -9.47 -3.35
C ASN A 49 -19.78 -8.50 -2.23
N LEU A 50 -20.54 -7.41 -2.08
CA LEU A 50 -20.20 -6.32 -1.15
C LEU A 50 -20.12 -6.80 0.31
N TYR A 51 -20.88 -7.83 0.66
CA TYR A 51 -21.08 -8.30 2.03
C TYR A 51 -20.24 -9.54 2.38
N HIS A 52 -19.06 -9.69 1.75
CA HIS A 52 -18.19 -10.85 2.01
C HIS A 52 -17.43 -10.78 3.35
N THR A 53 -17.23 -9.57 3.89
CA THR A 53 -16.52 -9.33 5.15
C THR A 53 -17.40 -8.60 6.17
N ILE A 54 -18.21 -7.65 5.72
CA ILE A 54 -19.15 -6.87 6.53
C ILE A 54 -20.58 -7.31 6.22
N SER A 55 -21.49 -7.38 7.22
CA SER A 55 -22.88 -7.67 6.93
C SER A 55 -23.60 -6.47 6.29
N ARG A 56 -24.74 -6.73 5.62
CA ARG A 56 -25.58 -5.67 5.05
C ARG A 56 -26.03 -4.65 6.12
N GLU A 57 -26.42 -5.16 7.29
CA GLU A 57 -26.87 -4.34 8.41
C GLU A 57 -25.74 -3.49 8.99
N GLN A 58 -24.53 -4.05 9.10
CA GLN A 58 -23.35 -3.32 9.57
C GLN A 58 -22.96 -2.22 8.58
N PHE A 59 -22.97 -2.51 7.27
CA PHE A 59 -22.67 -1.52 6.24
C PHE A 59 -23.71 -0.40 6.23
N ALA A 60 -25.01 -0.74 6.24
CA ALA A 60 -26.09 0.25 6.28
C ALA A 60 -26.02 1.11 7.56
N SER A 61 -25.72 0.49 8.72
CA SER A 61 -25.52 1.22 9.97
C SER A 61 -24.34 2.20 9.93
N ALA A 62 -23.22 1.80 9.31
CA ALA A 62 -22.06 2.67 9.16
C ALA A 62 -22.36 3.87 8.24
N VAL A 63 -23.10 3.66 7.15
CA VAL A 63 -23.56 4.72 6.25
C VAL A 63 -24.50 5.67 6.98
N ALA A 64 -25.50 5.18 7.71
CA ALA A 64 -26.46 5.99 8.45
C ALA A 64 -25.77 6.82 9.54
N ALA A 65 -24.87 6.21 10.33
CA ALA A 65 -24.13 6.89 11.38
C ALA A 65 -23.21 8.00 10.82
N LEU A 66 -22.66 7.82 9.63
CA LEU A 66 -21.88 8.87 8.98
C LEU A 66 -22.80 9.98 8.47
N ASP A 67 -23.92 9.65 7.83
CA ASP A 67 -24.88 10.63 7.32
C ASP A 67 -25.37 11.60 8.40
N GLU A 68 -25.68 11.09 9.58
CA GLU A 68 -26.07 11.91 10.75
C GLU A 68 -24.95 12.85 11.22
N ARG A 69 -23.69 12.48 11.04
CA ARG A 69 -22.53 13.25 11.50
C ARG A 69 -22.03 14.28 10.49
N ILE A 70 -22.32 14.13 9.19
CA ILE A 70 -21.84 15.03 8.12
C ILE A 70 -21.97 16.51 8.47
N PRO A 71 -23.10 17.03 9.00
CA PRO A 71 -23.23 18.46 9.30
C PRO A 71 -22.24 18.99 10.35
N MET A 72 -21.61 18.10 11.11
CA MET A 72 -20.65 18.43 12.19
C MET A 72 -19.20 18.18 11.79
N LEU A 73 -18.95 17.69 10.57
CA LEU A 73 -17.62 17.32 10.08
C LEU A 73 -17.10 18.37 9.10
N GLU A 74 -15.79 18.51 9.06
CA GLU A 74 -15.12 19.23 8.00
C GLU A 74 -14.98 18.35 6.75
N ARG A 75 -14.79 18.96 5.58
CA ARG A 75 -14.68 18.24 4.28
C ARG A 75 -13.70 17.05 4.32
N HIS A 76 -12.51 17.24 4.87
CA HIS A 76 -11.50 16.16 4.93
C HIS A 76 -11.91 15.05 5.90
N GLU A 77 -12.64 15.36 6.96
CA GLU A 77 -13.18 14.37 7.89
C GLU A 77 -14.27 13.51 7.21
N VAL A 78 -15.16 14.14 6.43
CA VAL A 78 -16.18 13.39 5.64
C VAL A 78 -15.48 12.41 4.69
N ILE A 79 -14.44 12.85 3.96
CA ILE A 79 -13.71 12.01 3.01
C ILE A 79 -13.05 10.82 3.71
N VAL A 80 -12.41 11.04 4.85
CA VAL A 80 -11.75 9.98 5.63
C VAL A 80 -12.78 9.00 6.20
N GLU A 81 -13.90 9.48 6.71
CA GLU A 81 -14.98 8.61 7.22
C GLU A 81 -15.63 7.80 6.07
N MET A 82 -15.86 8.41 4.90
CA MET A 82 -16.30 7.65 3.70
C MET A 82 -15.28 6.58 3.31
N ALA A 83 -13.99 6.89 3.34
CA ALA A 83 -12.93 5.90 3.05
C ALA A 83 -12.94 4.74 4.05
N LYS A 84 -13.27 4.97 5.33
CA LYS A 84 -13.44 3.92 6.34
C LYS A 84 -14.64 3.02 6.02
N VAL A 85 -15.79 3.60 5.63
CA VAL A 85 -16.99 2.84 5.22
C VAL A 85 -16.65 1.94 4.02
N VAL A 86 -15.93 2.47 3.02
CA VAL A 86 -15.52 1.71 1.83
C VAL A 86 -14.51 0.60 2.18
N ALA A 87 -13.52 0.91 3.02
CA ALA A 87 -12.49 -0.05 3.43
C ALA A 87 -13.03 -1.20 4.29
N ALA A 88 -14.18 -1.01 4.97
CA ALA A 88 -14.83 -2.05 5.75
C ALA A 88 -15.34 -3.23 4.90
N VAL A 89 -15.49 -3.04 3.57
CA VAL A 89 -15.79 -4.12 2.62
C VAL A 89 -14.72 -5.20 2.64
N GLY A 90 -13.44 -4.84 2.82
CA GLY A 90 -12.38 -5.79 3.15
C GLY A 90 -11.67 -6.43 1.96
N ASP A 91 -11.55 -5.71 0.83
CA ASP A 91 -10.70 -6.10 -0.29
C ASP A 91 -9.80 -4.95 -0.78
N GLY A 92 -8.72 -5.29 -1.47
CA GLY A 92 -7.68 -4.36 -1.87
C GLY A 92 -8.04 -3.49 -3.07
N HIS A 93 -9.08 -3.83 -3.84
CA HIS A 93 -9.49 -3.09 -5.03
C HIS A 93 -10.71 -2.19 -4.78
N THR A 94 -11.41 -2.34 -3.63
CA THR A 94 -12.52 -1.49 -3.18
C THR A 94 -11.99 -0.42 -2.23
N ASN A 95 -11.97 0.85 -2.70
CA ASN A 95 -11.26 1.90 -1.97
C ASN A 95 -11.59 3.33 -2.42
N ILE A 96 -11.23 4.30 -1.56
CA ILE A 96 -11.03 5.71 -1.87
C ILE A 96 -9.56 6.00 -1.57
N TYR A 97 -8.77 6.36 -2.60
CA TYR A 97 -7.34 6.64 -2.44
C TYR A 97 -7.03 8.12 -2.68
N PRO A 98 -6.61 8.87 -1.64
CA PRO A 98 -6.15 10.26 -1.82
C PRO A 98 -5.00 10.40 -2.82
N THR A 99 -4.16 9.36 -2.96
CA THR A 99 -3.05 9.31 -3.92
C THR A 99 -3.47 9.03 -5.36
N ARG A 100 -4.74 8.81 -5.65
CA ARG A 100 -5.24 8.45 -7.00
C ARG A 100 -6.35 9.35 -7.52
N ASP A 101 -6.77 10.33 -6.71
CA ASP A 101 -7.82 11.26 -7.10
C ASP A 101 -7.49 12.69 -6.66
N ALA A 102 -7.14 13.54 -7.62
CA ALA A 102 -6.80 14.94 -7.38
C ALA A 102 -7.97 15.75 -6.78
N LYS A 103 -9.21 15.32 -6.95
CA LYS A 103 -10.40 16.00 -6.40
C LYS A 103 -10.50 15.87 -4.87
N ILE A 104 -9.82 14.90 -4.28
CA ILE A 104 -9.68 14.78 -2.83
C ILE A 104 -8.90 15.97 -2.28
N GLY A 105 -7.84 16.41 -2.96
CA GLY A 105 -7.14 17.66 -2.69
C GLY A 105 -6.37 17.68 -1.37
N PHE A 106 -5.93 16.50 -0.88
CA PHE A 106 -5.12 16.42 0.33
C PHE A 106 -3.66 16.83 0.06
N HIS A 107 -2.94 17.14 1.13
CA HIS A 107 -1.54 17.55 1.11
C HIS A 107 -0.66 16.47 1.76
N THR A 108 0.63 16.56 1.51
CA THR A 108 1.64 15.72 2.14
C THR A 108 2.63 16.56 2.94
N LEU A 109 3.20 15.97 3.98
CA LEU A 109 4.38 16.51 4.64
C LEU A 109 5.59 16.44 3.70
N PRO A 110 6.66 17.23 3.95
CA PRO A 110 7.90 17.18 3.19
C PRO A 110 8.74 15.92 3.50
N LEU A 111 8.06 14.78 3.75
CA LEU A 111 8.66 13.50 4.13
C LEU A 111 8.07 12.36 3.31
N ALA A 112 8.88 11.33 3.04
CA ALA A 112 8.46 10.03 2.57
C ALA A 112 8.76 8.99 3.66
N LEU A 113 7.71 8.47 4.26
CA LEU A 113 7.79 7.47 5.32
C LEU A 113 7.81 6.06 4.72
N THR A 114 8.43 5.11 5.42
CA THR A 114 8.43 3.69 5.04
C THR A 114 8.56 2.82 6.29
N PHE A 115 7.78 1.75 6.34
CA PHE A 115 7.99 0.68 7.31
C PHE A 115 9.13 -0.23 6.86
N PHE A 116 10.05 -0.51 7.78
CA PHE A 116 11.02 -1.60 7.69
C PHE A 116 10.77 -2.52 8.90
N GLY A 117 10.20 -3.69 8.63
CA GLY A 117 9.60 -4.49 9.70
C GLY A 117 8.47 -3.72 10.39
N ASP A 118 8.53 -3.62 11.71
CA ASP A 118 7.53 -2.89 12.52
C ASP A 118 7.91 -1.42 12.77
N GLU A 119 9.05 -0.97 12.31
CA GLU A 119 9.58 0.37 12.57
C GLU A 119 9.33 1.30 11.38
N LEU A 120 8.89 2.52 11.68
CA LEU A 120 8.62 3.56 10.70
C LEU A 120 9.81 4.53 10.62
N TYR A 121 10.31 4.76 9.41
CA TYR A 121 11.45 5.66 9.18
C TYR A 121 11.11 6.78 8.20
N VAL A 122 11.78 7.90 8.35
CA VAL A 122 11.88 8.95 7.34
C VAL A 122 12.85 8.46 6.27
N ARG A 123 12.33 7.74 5.28
CA ARG A 123 13.13 7.18 4.19
C ARG A 123 13.75 8.24 3.31
N ALA A 124 12.95 9.25 2.97
CA ALA A 124 13.41 10.42 2.20
C ALA A 124 12.70 11.68 2.68
N ALA A 125 13.30 12.82 2.43
CA ALA A 125 12.72 14.13 2.75
C ALA A 125 13.07 15.15 1.66
N HIS A 126 12.23 16.19 1.54
CA HIS A 126 12.59 17.40 0.81
C HIS A 126 13.86 18.04 1.40
N GLU A 127 14.66 18.70 0.59
CA GLU A 127 15.95 19.30 1.00
C GLU A 127 15.83 20.18 2.25
N SER A 128 14.73 20.90 2.42
CA SER A 128 14.46 21.73 3.60
C SER A 128 14.38 20.94 4.92
N GLN A 129 14.20 19.62 4.84
CA GLN A 129 14.09 18.69 5.96
C GLN A 129 15.18 17.60 5.92
N ARG A 130 16.33 17.91 5.29
CA ARG A 130 17.45 16.98 5.13
C ARG A 130 17.90 16.33 6.44
N ALA A 131 17.88 17.08 7.53
CA ALA A 131 18.32 16.61 8.86
C ALA A 131 17.46 15.44 9.39
N LEU A 132 16.24 15.27 8.87
CA LEU A 132 15.33 14.20 9.31
C LEU A 132 15.50 12.89 8.53
N VAL A 133 16.30 12.90 7.44
CA VAL A 133 16.49 11.70 6.60
C VAL A 133 17.18 10.59 7.39
N GLY A 134 16.56 9.42 7.42
CA GLY A 134 17.04 8.27 8.16
C GLY A 134 16.56 8.18 9.60
N ALA A 135 15.88 9.22 10.13
CA ALA A 135 15.34 9.19 11.46
C ALA A 135 14.23 8.15 11.61
N ARG A 136 14.21 7.44 12.74
CA ARG A 136 13.11 6.56 13.15
C ARG A 136 12.00 7.39 13.76
N VAL A 137 10.76 7.21 13.30
CA VAL A 137 9.57 7.86 13.84
C VAL A 137 9.06 7.05 15.02
N LEU A 138 8.92 7.67 16.18
CA LEU A 138 8.38 7.04 17.39
C LEU A 138 6.92 7.42 17.59
N ARG A 139 6.58 8.70 17.34
CA ARG A 139 5.22 9.25 17.52
C ARG A 139 4.87 10.20 16.39
N ILE A 140 3.57 10.24 16.07
CA ILE A 140 2.95 11.23 15.18
C ILE A 140 1.83 11.91 15.99
N GLY A 141 1.90 13.23 16.11
CA GLY A 141 1.00 13.96 16.99
C GLY A 141 1.10 13.45 18.42
N HIS A 142 -0.02 13.04 18.99
CA HIS A 142 -0.06 12.51 20.35
C HIS A 142 -0.13 10.98 20.44
N ARG A 143 0.01 10.25 19.29
CA ARG A 143 -0.06 8.79 19.23
C ARG A 143 1.30 8.18 18.88
N ASP A 144 1.59 7.03 19.48
CA ASP A 144 2.72 6.20 19.07
C ASP A 144 2.47 5.61 17.67
N VAL A 145 3.53 5.26 16.95
CA VAL A 145 3.43 4.74 15.57
C VAL A 145 2.47 3.56 15.46
N PRO A 146 2.47 2.53 16.35
CA PRO A 146 1.50 1.44 16.28
C PRO A 146 0.04 1.91 16.39
N GLU A 147 -0.27 2.88 17.25
CA GLU A 147 -1.62 3.45 17.39
C GLU A 147 -2.02 4.28 16.16
N ALA A 148 -1.10 5.10 15.65
CA ALA A 148 -1.31 5.88 14.43
C ALA A 148 -1.54 4.96 13.22
N TYR A 149 -0.75 3.87 13.10
CA TYR A 149 -0.94 2.85 12.09
C TYR A 149 -2.31 2.17 12.19
N ALA A 150 -2.71 1.74 13.39
CA ALA A 150 -4.01 1.11 13.61
C ALA A 150 -5.18 2.04 13.22
N ALA A 151 -5.03 3.35 13.42
CA ALA A 151 -6.03 4.33 13.01
C ALA A 151 -6.10 4.48 11.48
N VAL A 152 -4.99 4.69 10.78
CA VAL A 152 -4.99 4.86 9.32
C VAL A 152 -5.36 3.57 8.59
N LYS A 153 -5.05 2.41 9.15
CA LYS A 153 -5.41 1.09 8.59
C LYS A 153 -6.92 0.94 8.37
N GLN A 154 -7.76 1.61 9.17
CA GLN A 154 -9.22 1.54 9.04
C GLN A 154 -9.74 2.11 7.72
N MET A 155 -9.01 3.01 7.06
CA MET A 155 -9.39 3.61 5.79
C MET A 155 -8.70 2.98 4.57
N ILE A 156 -7.93 1.90 4.77
CA ILE A 156 -7.21 1.22 3.69
C ILE A 156 -7.99 0.00 3.23
N GLY A 157 -8.49 0.04 1.99
CA GLY A 157 -8.96 -1.17 1.29
C GLY A 157 -7.78 -2.13 1.10
N ARG A 158 -7.91 -3.38 1.59
CA ARG A 158 -6.79 -4.32 1.64
C ARG A 158 -7.26 -5.77 1.65
N ASP A 159 -6.47 -6.64 1.06
CA ASP A 159 -6.68 -8.09 1.14
C ASP A 159 -6.05 -8.67 2.42
N ASN A 160 -4.91 -8.08 2.86
CA ASN A 160 -4.15 -8.57 4.01
C ASN A 160 -3.37 -7.44 4.72
N GLU A 161 -2.60 -7.81 5.74
CA GLU A 161 -1.79 -6.87 6.54
C GLU A 161 -0.66 -6.23 5.72
N GLN A 162 -0.06 -6.95 4.78
CA GLN A 162 1.04 -6.43 3.97
C GLN A 162 0.58 -5.32 3.04
N GLY A 163 -0.61 -5.48 2.45
CA GLY A 163 -1.25 -4.41 1.67
C GLY A 163 -1.53 -3.15 2.50
N ALA A 164 -1.97 -3.31 3.76
CA ALA A 164 -2.13 -2.18 4.67
C ALA A 164 -0.80 -1.48 4.97
N ARG A 165 0.26 -2.24 5.28
CA ARG A 165 1.61 -1.71 5.54
C ARG A 165 2.21 -0.99 4.35
N TYR A 166 1.91 -1.42 3.14
CA TYR A 166 2.33 -0.73 1.93
C TYR A 166 1.70 0.67 1.79
N TRP A 167 0.40 0.82 2.11
CA TRP A 167 -0.32 2.08 1.91
C TRP A 167 -0.23 3.05 3.10
N ALA A 168 -0.11 2.53 4.32
CA ALA A 168 -0.15 3.34 5.52
C ALA A 168 0.89 4.48 5.56
N PRO A 169 2.15 4.31 5.12
CA PRO A 169 3.14 5.39 5.14
C PRO A 169 2.72 6.64 4.36
N TYR A 170 1.97 6.48 3.27
CA TYR A 170 1.44 7.62 2.51
C TYR A 170 0.40 8.39 3.32
N LEU A 171 -0.49 7.68 4.01
CA LEU A 171 -1.56 8.28 4.82
C LEU A 171 -1.01 8.92 6.10
N LEU A 172 0.02 8.31 6.70
CA LEU A 172 0.72 8.86 7.88
C LEU A 172 1.51 10.14 7.58
N ALA A 173 1.67 10.50 6.31
CA ALA A 173 2.29 11.74 5.87
C ALA A 173 1.26 12.80 5.41
N MET A 174 -0.06 12.58 5.59
CA MET A 174 -1.13 13.50 5.16
C MET A 174 -1.77 14.19 6.36
N PRO A 175 -1.57 15.51 6.55
CA PRO A 175 -2.15 16.24 7.66
C PRO A 175 -3.67 16.10 7.79
N GLU A 176 -4.40 16.09 6.65
CA GLU A 176 -5.86 15.94 6.63
C GLU A 176 -6.30 14.58 7.19
N VAL A 177 -5.58 13.52 6.87
CA VAL A 177 -5.83 12.17 7.39
C VAL A 177 -5.52 12.12 8.88
N LEU A 178 -4.39 12.68 9.31
CA LEU A 178 -3.95 12.69 10.70
C LEU A 178 -4.94 13.46 11.59
N HIS A 179 -5.42 14.59 11.10
CA HIS A 179 -6.41 15.40 11.83
C HIS A 179 -7.76 14.68 11.89
N ALA A 180 -8.29 14.19 10.78
CA ALA A 180 -9.57 13.49 10.74
C ALA A 180 -9.60 12.25 11.65
N LEU A 181 -8.46 11.55 11.79
CA LEU A 181 -8.32 10.38 12.67
C LEU A 181 -7.94 10.75 14.12
N ARG A 182 -7.95 12.04 14.45
CA ARG A 182 -7.58 12.53 15.80
C ARG A 182 -6.18 12.05 16.23
N ILE A 183 -5.24 11.99 15.29
CA ILE A 183 -3.81 11.75 15.55
C ILE A 183 -3.12 13.08 15.87
N THR A 184 -3.51 14.15 15.17
CA THR A 184 -3.12 15.53 15.48
C THR A 184 -4.31 16.33 16.01
N ARG A 185 -4.03 17.43 16.70
CA ARG A 185 -5.08 18.32 17.25
C ARG A 185 -5.48 19.41 16.27
N THR A 186 -4.57 19.78 15.38
CA THR A 186 -4.76 20.80 14.36
C THR A 186 -4.40 20.24 12.99
N LEU A 187 -4.93 20.85 11.97
CA LEU A 187 -4.66 20.51 10.58
C LEU A 187 -3.28 21.03 10.14
N GLU A 188 -2.87 22.17 10.69
CA GLU A 188 -1.69 22.92 10.22
C GLU A 188 -0.39 22.30 10.73
N ASP A 189 -0.35 21.89 11.99
CA ASP A 189 0.87 21.51 12.68
C ASP A 189 0.88 20.00 13.00
N VAL A 190 1.83 19.27 12.41
CA VAL A 190 2.08 17.87 12.68
C VAL A 190 3.38 17.73 13.47
N SER A 191 3.24 17.40 14.76
CA SER A 191 4.37 17.10 15.63
C SER A 191 4.85 15.67 15.38
N LEU A 192 6.16 15.46 15.24
CA LEU A 192 6.81 14.16 15.15
C LEU A 192 7.82 14.01 16.27
N THR A 193 7.80 12.86 16.97
CA THR A 193 8.89 12.46 17.86
C THR A 193 9.76 11.46 17.09
N LEU A 194 11.04 11.76 16.96
CA LEU A 194 11.99 11.04 16.13
C LEU A 194 13.18 10.55 16.96
N THR A 195 13.84 9.49 16.53
CA THR A 195 15.19 9.12 16.97
C THR A 195 16.16 9.36 15.80
N THR A 196 17.12 10.22 16.02
CA THR A 196 18.23 10.53 15.09
C THR A 196 19.55 10.05 15.67
N ASP A 197 20.64 10.24 14.95
CA ASP A 197 22.01 9.98 15.44
C ASP A 197 22.38 10.86 16.66
N HIS A 198 21.65 11.96 16.89
CA HIS A 198 21.81 12.88 18.02
C HIS A 198 20.91 12.56 19.22
N GLY A 199 20.10 11.50 19.14
CA GLY A 199 19.16 11.10 20.18
C GLY A 199 17.71 11.37 19.78
N GLN A 200 16.83 11.42 20.80
CA GLN A 200 15.41 11.68 20.59
C GLN A 200 15.15 13.18 20.47
N GLU A 201 14.38 13.57 19.46
CA GLU A 201 13.98 14.96 19.23
C GLU A 201 12.49 15.06 18.85
N VAL A 202 11.92 16.25 19.03
CA VAL A 202 10.57 16.58 18.58
C VAL A 202 10.66 17.70 17.56
N THR A 203 10.04 17.48 16.40
CA THR A 203 9.92 18.49 15.34
C THR A 203 8.46 18.72 14.99
N THR A 204 8.13 19.91 14.49
CA THR A 204 6.78 20.22 13.98
C THR A 204 6.87 20.56 12.50
N LEU A 205 6.07 19.88 11.71
CA LEU A 205 6.01 20.05 10.25
C LEU A 205 4.61 20.55 9.85
N ARG A 206 4.55 21.16 8.67
CA ARG A 206 3.31 21.63 8.04
C ARG A 206 3.11 20.94 6.69
N ALA A 207 1.88 21.02 6.19
CA ALA A 207 1.57 20.64 4.82
C ALA A 207 2.55 21.33 3.86
N PHE A 208 3.13 20.53 2.95
CA PHE A 208 4.20 20.98 2.05
C PHE A 208 3.67 21.19 0.62
N ALA A 209 3.00 20.17 0.10
CA ALA A 209 2.54 20.16 -1.29
C ALA A 209 1.26 19.32 -1.40
N PRO A 210 0.43 19.54 -2.44
CA PRO A 210 -0.63 18.61 -2.78
C PRO A 210 -0.08 17.20 -2.95
N VAL A 211 -0.89 16.18 -2.56
CA VAL A 211 -0.53 14.78 -2.73
C VAL A 211 -0.30 14.49 -4.22
N GLU A 212 0.85 13.93 -4.54
CA GLU A 212 1.16 13.51 -5.90
C GLU A 212 0.22 12.38 -6.33
N ILE A 213 -0.43 12.56 -7.48
CA ILE A 213 -1.35 11.56 -8.01
C ILE A 213 -0.56 10.46 -8.69
N MET A 214 -0.68 9.27 -8.13
CA MET A 214 -0.05 8.07 -8.64
C MET A 214 -0.85 7.54 -9.83
N SER A 215 -0.26 7.55 -11.02
CA SER A 215 -0.85 6.99 -12.23
C SER A 215 0.00 5.83 -12.76
N GLY A 216 -0.63 4.66 -12.95
CA GLY A 216 -0.02 3.52 -13.63
C GLY A 216 1.36 3.13 -13.11
N ASP A 217 2.33 3.14 -14.01
CA ASP A 217 3.70 2.68 -13.81
C ASP A 217 4.56 3.57 -12.89
N LYS A 218 4.07 4.76 -12.55
CA LYS A 218 4.76 5.70 -11.65
C LYS A 218 4.49 5.44 -10.18
N VAL A 219 3.78 4.38 -9.85
CA VAL A 219 3.52 3.98 -8.46
C VAL A 219 4.77 3.32 -7.89
N GLY A 220 5.69 4.13 -7.36
CA GLY A 220 6.88 3.60 -6.73
C GLY A 220 7.14 4.26 -5.39
N GLN A 221 6.98 3.49 -4.31
CA GLN A 221 7.33 3.94 -2.96
C GLN A 221 8.79 4.45 -2.90
N PHE A 222 9.66 3.92 -3.76
CA PHE A 222 11.10 4.16 -3.75
C PHE A 222 11.62 5.03 -4.90
N ASN A 223 10.74 5.69 -5.65
CA ASN A 223 11.15 6.58 -6.74
C ASN A 223 11.90 7.81 -6.20
N ARG A 224 12.96 8.19 -6.90
CA ARG A 224 13.66 9.46 -6.63
C ARG A 224 12.78 10.63 -7.05
N ARG A 225 12.84 11.72 -6.28
CA ARG A 225 12.12 12.96 -6.54
C ARG A 225 13.13 14.13 -6.61
N THR A 226 12.96 15.01 -7.57
CA THR A 226 13.76 16.23 -7.67
C THR A 226 13.58 17.10 -6.41
N GLY A 227 14.70 17.57 -5.82
CA GLY A 227 14.68 18.34 -4.58
C GLY A 227 14.44 17.51 -3.31
N TRP A 228 14.49 16.17 -3.41
CA TRP A 228 14.39 15.25 -2.29
C TRP A 228 15.69 14.45 -2.12
N ILE A 229 15.97 14.08 -0.90
CA ILE A 229 17.12 13.24 -0.52
C ILE A 229 16.59 11.94 0.04
N ASP A 230 16.99 10.83 -0.54
CA ASP A 230 16.71 9.49 -0.04
C ASP A 230 17.89 9.01 0.82
N VAL A 231 17.60 8.31 1.93
CA VAL A 231 18.65 7.85 2.86
C VAL A 231 19.70 6.97 2.20
N ARG A 232 19.34 6.19 1.18
CA ARG A 232 20.24 5.32 0.43
C ARG A 232 21.29 6.11 -0.38
N GLU A 233 21.00 7.37 -0.74
CA GLU A 233 21.94 8.23 -1.46
C GLU A 233 23.12 8.64 -0.56
N LEU A 234 22.90 8.65 0.76
CA LEU A 234 23.94 9.00 1.72
C LEU A 234 25.03 7.91 1.86
N SER A 235 24.77 6.68 1.38
CA SER A 235 25.74 5.59 1.40
C SER A 235 26.90 5.77 0.43
N GLY A 236 26.72 6.58 -0.61
CA GLY A 236 27.66 6.70 -1.74
C GLY A 236 27.76 5.44 -2.62
N LYS A 237 26.99 4.38 -2.32
CA LYS A 237 26.96 3.15 -3.11
C LYS A 237 25.96 3.25 -4.26
N PRO A 238 26.16 2.52 -5.37
CA PRO A 238 25.19 2.47 -6.45
C PRO A 238 23.88 1.83 -5.97
N ASP A 239 22.76 2.24 -6.59
CA ASP A 239 21.44 1.66 -6.31
C ASP A 239 21.46 0.13 -6.46
N PRO A 240 20.75 -0.60 -5.59
CA PRO A 240 20.57 -2.04 -5.75
C PRO A 240 19.77 -2.32 -7.03
N ARG A 241 19.92 -3.53 -7.59
CA ARG A 241 19.38 -3.86 -8.92
C ARG A 241 17.89 -3.63 -9.04
N TRP A 242 17.13 -3.99 -8.03
CA TRP A 242 15.67 -3.84 -8.01
C TRP A 242 15.18 -2.39 -8.11
N LEU A 243 16.07 -1.40 -7.91
CA LEU A 243 15.80 0.03 -8.06
C LEU A 243 16.41 0.63 -9.34
N ARG A 244 17.20 -0.15 -10.09
CA ARG A 244 17.72 0.29 -11.39
C ARG A 244 16.65 0.13 -12.46
N GLY A 245 16.82 0.80 -13.61
CA GLY A 245 15.86 0.72 -14.72
C GLY A 245 14.46 1.17 -14.30
N ALA A 246 14.35 2.30 -13.57
CA ALA A 246 13.07 2.77 -12.99
C ALA A 246 11.94 2.96 -14.04
N VAL A 247 12.28 3.10 -15.31
CA VAL A 247 11.34 3.29 -16.42
C VAL A 247 10.97 2.00 -17.16
N ASP A 248 11.73 0.90 -16.95
CA ASP A 248 11.47 -0.35 -17.65
C ASP A 248 10.35 -1.14 -16.97
N ALA A 249 9.34 -1.54 -17.69
CA ALA A 249 8.26 -2.39 -17.20
C ALA A 249 8.77 -3.79 -16.83
N PHE A 250 9.71 -4.31 -17.64
CA PHE A 250 10.38 -5.59 -17.46
C PHE A 250 11.74 -5.61 -18.15
N HIS A 251 12.69 -6.29 -17.57
CA HIS A 251 14.02 -6.53 -18.15
C HIS A 251 14.67 -7.76 -17.54
N PHE A 252 15.76 -8.24 -18.13
CA PHE A 252 16.63 -9.24 -17.52
C PHE A 252 18.10 -8.88 -17.65
N GLU A 253 18.92 -9.40 -16.75
CA GLU A 253 20.35 -9.12 -16.64
C GLU A 253 21.11 -10.36 -16.15
N ARG A 254 22.26 -10.64 -16.74
CA ARG A 254 23.16 -11.74 -16.30
C ARG A 254 24.00 -11.31 -15.12
N LEU A 255 23.98 -12.08 -14.04
CA LEU A 255 24.78 -11.89 -12.83
C LEU A 255 25.63 -13.14 -12.56
N GLY A 256 26.71 -13.29 -13.36
CA GLY A 256 27.47 -14.54 -13.36
C GLY A 256 26.61 -15.72 -13.82
N SER A 257 26.40 -16.71 -12.95
CA SER A 257 25.56 -17.89 -13.24
C SER A 257 24.06 -17.66 -12.94
N LEU A 258 23.68 -16.50 -12.36
CA LEU A 258 22.28 -16.11 -12.09
C LEU A 258 21.75 -15.22 -13.22
N LEU A 259 20.57 -15.54 -13.75
CA LEU A 259 19.79 -14.64 -14.60
C LEU A 259 18.76 -13.92 -13.72
N TYR A 260 18.93 -12.62 -13.54
CA TYR A 260 17.98 -11.77 -12.83
C TYR A 260 16.95 -11.24 -13.82
N VAL A 261 15.67 -11.41 -13.50
CA VAL A 261 14.52 -10.99 -14.32
C VAL A 261 13.64 -10.09 -13.46
N GLN A 262 13.48 -8.83 -13.81
CA GLN A 262 12.57 -7.95 -13.09
C GLN A 262 11.31 -7.68 -13.91
N ILE A 263 10.13 -7.82 -13.28
CA ILE A 263 8.83 -7.52 -13.86
C ILE A 263 8.12 -6.56 -12.89
N LYS A 264 8.02 -5.29 -13.25
CA LYS A 264 7.40 -4.24 -12.42
C LYS A 264 5.92 -4.07 -12.67
N THR A 265 5.44 -4.52 -13.84
CA THR A 265 4.02 -4.52 -14.19
C THR A 265 3.72 -5.66 -15.15
N VAL A 266 2.52 -6.22 -15.06
CA VAL A 266 2.02 -7.23 -16.00
C VAL A 266 1.25 -6.49 -17.09
N ALA A 267 1.97 -5.94 -18.06
CA ALA A 267 1.39 -5.10 -19.12
C ALA A 267 2.20 -5.23 -20.41
N ASN A 268 1.57 -4.89 -21.54
CA ASN A 268 2.30 -4.56 -22.76
C ASN A 268 2.74 -3.10 -22.70
N THR A 269 3.92 -2.79 -23.18
CA THR A 269 4.40 -1.42 -23.37
C THR A 269 4.38 -1.01 -24.84
N PRO A 270 4.50 0.28 -25.16
CA PRO A 270 4.64 0.71 -26.55
C PRO A 270 5.85 0.10 -27.26
N GLU A 271 6.92 -0.19 -26.52
CA GLU A 271 8.18 -0.69 -27.03
C GLU A 271 8.18 -2.23 -27.18
N GLU A 272 7.53 -2.94 -26.25
CA GLU A 272 7.57 -4.39 -26.22
C GLU A 272 6.32 -4.99 -25.56
N THR A 273 5.78 -6.08 -26.14
CA THR A 273 4.75 -6.89 -25.48
C THR A 273 5.37 -7.86 -24.47
N LEU A 274 4.62 -8.19 -23.40
CA LEU A 274 5.08 -9.19 -22.41
C LEU A 274 5.32 -10.58 -23.07
N ALA A 275 4.56 -10.92 -24.11
CA ALA A 275 4.76 -12.15 -24.89
C ALA A 275 6.09 -12.15 -25.65
N HIS A 276 6.47 -11.02 -26.28
CA HIS A 276 7.76 -10.90 -26.96
C HIS A 276 8.92 -10.95 -25.95
N PHE A 277 8.79 -10.25 -24.83
CA PHE A 277 9.74 -10.36 -23.72
C PHE A 277 9.92 -11.82 -23.24
N ALA A 278 8.82 -12.56 -23.09
CA ALA A 278 8.86 -13.98 -22.71
C ALA A 278 9.64 -14.82 -23.73
N THR A 279 9.49 -14.55 -25.05
CA THR A 279 10.27 -15.21 -26.11
C THR A 279 11.76 -14.90 -25.97
N ARG A 280 12.12 -13.62 -25.81
CA ARG A 280 13.53 -13.21 -25.60
C ARG A 280 14.13 -13.83 -24.34
N LEU A 281 13.33 -13.93 -23.26
CA LEU A 281 13.74 -14.59 -22.01
C LEU A 281 14.01 -16.07 -22.23
N HIS A 282 13.14 -16.77 -22.97
CA HIS A 282 13.33 -18.17 -23.33
C HIS A 282 14.63 -18.38 -24.12
N ASP A 283 14.87 -17.56 -25.15
CA ASP A 283 16.08 -17.62 -25.98
C ASP A 283 17.33 -17.32 -25.13
N GLU A 284 17.26 -16.37 -24.23
CA GLU A 284 18.34 -16.05 -23.30
C GLU A 284 18.65 -17.23 -22.36
N ILE A 285 17.63 -17.88 -21.80
CA ILE A 285 17.80 -19.08 -20.95
C ILE A 285 18.50 -20.20 -21.72
N ALA A 286 18.11 -20.42 -22.99
CA ALA A 286 18.71 -21.43 -23.84
C ALA A 286 20.18 -21.13 -24.19
N ALA A 287 20.49 -19.85 -24.50
CA ALA A 287 21.83 -19.42 -24.91
C ALA A 287 22.79 -19.31 -23.70
N ALA A 288 22.38 -18.65 -22.64
CA ALA A 288 23.21 -18.38 -21.44
C ALA A 288 23.35 -19.62 -20.56
N ARG A 289 22.36 -20.51 -20.56
CA ARG A 289 22.28 -21.70 -19.69
C ARG A 289 22.56 -21.36 -18.22
N PRO A 290 21.83 -20.38 -17.61
CA PRO A 290 22.08 -19.97 -16.24
C PRO A 290 21.91 -21.15 -15.28
N GLU A 291 22.58 -21.09 -14.13
CA GLU A 291 22.37 -22.08 -13.06
C GLU A 291 21.09 -21.80 -12.27
N LYS A 292 20.75 -20.50 -12.13
CA LYS A 292 19.59 -20.02 -11.40
C LYS A 292 18.90 -18.89 -12.16
N ILE A 293 17.60 -18.76 -11.92
CA ILE A 293 16.80 -17.58 -12.33
C ILE A 293 16.12 -17.00 -11.11
N ALA A 294 16.17 -15.67 -10.96
CA ALA A 294 15.43 -14.92 -9.96
C ALA A 294 14.46 -13.95 -10.65
N ILE A 295 13.15 -14.20 -10.50
CA ILE A 295 12.08 -13.33 -11.01
C ILE A 295 11.70 -12.37 -9.92
N ASP A 296 11.95 -11.07 -10.08
CA ASP A 296 11.68 -10.05 -9.10
C ASP A 296 10.31 -9.38 -9.34
N LEU A 297 9.37 -9.67 -8.45
CA LEU A 297 8.01 -9.15 -8.41
C LEU A 297 7.77 -8.19 -7.24
N ARG A 298 8.81 -7.90 -6.43
CA ARG A 298 8.64 -7.14 -5.16
C ARG A 298 8.10 -5.72 -5.34
N LEU A 299 8.23 -5.12 -6.53
CA LEU A 299 7.67 -3.79 -6.86
C LEU A 299 6.42 -3.87 -7.75
N ASN A 300 5.99 -5.06 -8.14
CA ASN A 300 4.93 -5.25 -9.11
C ASN A 300 3.54 -5.14 -8.44
N ARG A 301 2.78 -4.15 -8.88
CA ARG A 301 1.42 -3.90 -8.37
C ARG A 301 0.30 -4.48 -9.25
N GLY A 302 0.65 -5.32 -10.21
CA GLY A 302 -0.31 -5.99 -11.08
C GLY A 302 -0.32 -5.46 -12.51
N GLY A 303 -1.49 -5.47 -13.11
CA GLY A 303 -1.73 -5.15 -14.51
C GLY A 303 -2.79 -6.06 -15.12
N ASP A 304 -2.55 -6.59 -16.31
CA ASP A 304 -3.45 -7.50 -17.02
C ASP A 304 -3.00 -8.96 -16.86
N GLY A 305 -3.69 -9.72 -16.01
CA GLY A 305 -3.38 -11.13 -15.74
C GLY A 305 -3.48 -12.04 -16.97
N THR A 306 -4.21 -11.64 -18.01
CA THR A 306 -4.33 -12.44 -19.25
C THR A 306 -3.01 -12.54 -20.04
N LEU A 307 -2.03 -11.69 -19.72
CA LEU A 307 -0.72 -11.66 -20.35
C LEU A 307 0.31 -12.60 -19.69
N ILE A 308 -0.03 -13.28 -18.60
CA ILE A 308 0.87 -14.14 -17.82
C ILE A 308 1.31 -15.42 -18.57
N PRO A 309 0.45 -16.16 -19.33
CA PRO A 309 0.77 -17.48 -19.81
C PRO A 309 2.05 -17.60 -20.65
N PRO A 310 2.40 -16.67 -21.58
CA PRO A 310 3.65 -16.76 -22.32
C PRO A 310 4.90 -16.78 -21.44
N LEU A 311 4.89 -15.96 -20.36
CA LEU A 311 6.01 -15.87 -19.44
C LEU A 311 6.22 -17.17 -18.65
N VAL A 312 5.15 -17.75 -18.12
CA VAL A 312 5.23 -19.01 -17.35
C VAL A 312 5.67 -20.15 -18.29
N ARG A 313 5.16 -20.21 -19.54
CA ARG A 313 5.60 -21.21 -20.53
C ARG A 313 7.10 -21.12 -20.81
N ALA A 314 7.66 -19.92 -20.95
CA ALA A 314 9.10 -19.74 -21.17
C ALA A 314 9.95 -20.35 -20.05
N LEU A 315 9.44 -20.39 -18.82
CA LEU A 315 10.12 -20.97 -17.66
C LEU A 315 9.98 -22.50 -17.62
N ILE A 316 8.76 -23.04 -17.73
CA ILE A 316 8.53 -24.50 -17.66
C ILE A 316 9.14 -25.27 -18.83
N GLN A 317 9.37 -24.65 -19.97
CA GLN A 317 10.07 -25.26 -21.11
C GLN A 317 11.56 -25.55 -20.83
N SER A 318 12.10 -24.97 -19.77
CA SER A 318 13.48 -25.21 -19.36
C SER A 318 13.55 -26.15 -18.16
N GLU A 319 13.53 -27.48 -18.40
CA GLU A 319 13.63 -28.52 -17.36
C GLU A 319 14.84 -28.35 -16.42
N ARG A 320 15.89 -27.69 -16.89
CA ARG A 320 17.08 -27.40 -16.09
C ARG A 320 16.81 -26.36 -15.01
N ILE A 321 15.95 -25.40 -15.33
CA ILE A 321 15.62 -24.24 -14.47
C ILE A 321 14.39 -24.52 -13.61
N ASP A 322 13.37 -25.15 -14.16
CA ASP A 322 12.16 -25.50 -13.40
C ASP A 322 12.44 -26.63 -12.39
N ARG A 323 13.26 -26.29 -11.40
CA ARG A 323 13.65 -27.17 -10.31
C ARG A 323 13.77 -26.38 -9.02
N LYS A 324 13.48 -27.03 -7.88
CA LYS A 324 13.72 -26.47 -6.56
C LYS A 324 15.16 -25.96 -6.42
N ASN A 325 15.34 -24.80 -5.84
CA ASN A 325 16.63 -24.09 -5.67
C ASN A 325 17.31 -23.66 -7.01
N ARG A 326 16.55 -23.62 -8.12
CA ARG A 326 17.01 -23.09 -9.40
C ARG A 326 16.14 -21.93 -9.90
N LEU A 327 14.83 -22.05 -9.73
CA LEU A 327 13.86 -21.02 -10.04
C LEU A 327 13.43 -20.33 -8.73
N PHE A 328 13.64 -19.02 -8.66
CA PHE A 328 13.27 -18.19 -7.52
C PHE A 328 12.31 -17.09 -7.97
N ALA A 329 11.36 -16.73 -7.09
CA ALA A 329 10.55 -15.54 -7.23
C ALA A 329 10.72 -14.66 -5.99
N ILE A 330 11.13 -13.41 -6.18
CA ILE A 330 11.27 -12.42 -5.11
C ILE A 330 9.95 -11.66 -5.01
N ILE A 331 9.30 -11.76 -3.85
CA ILE A 331 8.01 -11.15 -3.56
C ILE A 331 8.11 -10.22 -2.36
N GLY A 332 7.08 -9.39 -2.16
CA GLY A 332 7.00 -8.47 -1.02
C GLY A 332 5.65 -7.76 -0.92
N PRO A 333 5.51 -6.80 0.01
CA PRO A 333 4.25 -6.11 0.31
C PRO A 333 3.59 -5.41 -0.89
N ALA A 334 4.35 -5.07 -1.94
CA ALA A 334 3.82 -4.48 -3.16
C ALA A 334 3.40 -5.52 -4.21
N THR A 335 3.72 -6.81 -4.04
CA THR A 335 3.25 -7.87 -4.95
C THR A 335 1.73 -8.02 -4.80
N PHE A 336 0.98 -7.51 -5.81
CA PHE A 336 -0.47 -7.31 -5.70
C PHE A 336 -1.18 -7.53 -7.04
N SER A 337 -2.46 -7.93 -7.03
CA SER A 337 -3.30 -8.06 -8.24
C SER A 337 -2.68 -9.03 -9.26
N ALA A 338 -2.55 -8.68 -10.55
CA ALA A 338 -1.95 -9.56 -11.55
C ALA A 338 -0.51 -10.01 -11.23
N ALA A 339 0.24 -9.31 -10.35
CA ALA A 339 1.51 -9.82 -9.85
C ALA A 339 1.32 -10.96 -8.85
N GLN A 340 0.26 -10.92 -8.02
CA GLN A 340 -0.15 -12.05 -7.20
C GLN A 340 -0.55 -13.23 -8.09
N MET A 341 -1.40 -13.01 -9.11
CA MET A 341 -1.80 -14.05 -10.07
C MET A 341 -0.58 -14.69 -10.75
N LEU A 342 0.45 -13.90 -11.10
CA LEU A 342 1.70 -14.43 -11.64
C LEU A 342 2.44 -15.30 -10.61
N ALA A 343 2.51 -14.85 -9.35
CA ALA A 343 3.14 -15.62 -8.28
C ALA A 343 2.35 -16.93 -8.02
N ASP A 344 1.01 -16.88 -7.99
CA ASP A 344 0.14 -18.04 -7.84
C ASP A 344 0.31 -19.04 -8.98
N THR A 345 0.39 -18.53 -10.23
CA THR A 345 0.65 -19.36 -11.43
C THR A 345 2.03 -20.04 -11.37
N LEU A 346 3.05 -19.31 -10.87
CA LEU A 346 4.38 -19.92 -10.67
C LEU A 346 4.34 -20.99 -9.58
N GLU A 347 3.61 -20.76 -8.48
CA GLU A 347 3.42 -21.75 -7.40
C GLU A 347 2.75 -23.03 -7.93
N GLU A 348 1.73 -22.89 -8.76
CA GLU A 348 0.95 -24.03 -9.28
C GLU A 348 1.68 -24.84 -10.34
N TYR A 349 2.37 -24.17 -11.26
CA TYR A 349 2.88 -24.82 -12.48
C TYR A 349 4.40 -25.01 -12.51
N THR A 350 5.14 -24.55 -11.49
CA THR A 350 6.61 -24.64 -11.46
C THR A 350 7.14 -25.09 -10.11
N ASN A 351 8.45 -25.41 -10.09
CA ASN A 351 9.18 -25.69 -8.83
C ASN A 351 9.79 -24.43 -8.22
N VAL A 352 9.12 -23.28 -8.31
CA VAL A 352 9.59 -22.01 -7.79
C VAL A 352 9.86 -22.07 -6.29
N THR A 353 10.87 -21.32 -5.84
CA THR A 353 11.14 -21.04 -4.43
C THR A 353 10.92 -19.55 -4.19
N PHE A 354 9.99 -19.18 -3.34
CA PHE A 354 9.74 -17.79 -3.00
C PHE A 354 10.74 -17.26 -2.00
N VAL A 355 11.19 -16.02 -2.23
CA VAL A 355 12.20 -15.31 -1.43
C VAL A 355 11.71 -13.91 -1.12
N GLY A 356 12.03 -13.35 0.04
CA GLY A 356 11.71 -11.95 0.40
C GLY A 356 10.75 -11.81 1.56
N GLU A 357 9.65 -11.09 1.33
CA GLU A 357 8.60 -10.80 2.32
C GLU A 357 7.24 -11.29 1.80
N PRO A 358 6.24 -11.52 2.68
CA PRO A 358 4.92 -11.97 2.25
C PRO A 358 4.26 -11.00 1.26
N SER A 359 3.50 -11.54 0.31
CA SER A 359 2.81 -10.77 -0.72
C SER A 359 1.68 -9.89 -0.18
N GLY A 360 1.35 -8.81 -0.90
CA GLY A 360 0.34 -7.82 -0.50
C GLY A 360 -1.09 -8.16 -0.91
N SER A 361 -1.34 -9.33 -1.49
CA SER A 361 -2.66 -9.80 -1.91
C SER A 361 -2.88 -11.26 -1.55
N LYS A 362 -4.14 -11.70 -1.65
CA LYS A 362 -4.56 -13.11 -1.58
C LYS A 362 -4.60 -13.68 -3.00
N GLY A 363 -4.43 -15.00 -3.15
CA GLY A 363 -4.67 -15.67 -4.42
C GLY A 363 -6.16 -15.72 -4.79
N ASN A 364 -7.05 -15.88 -3.81
CA ASN A 364 -8.49 -15.78 -4.01
C ASN A 364 -8.97 -14.40 -3.53
N ALA A 365 -9.18 -13.45 -4.45
CA ALA A 365 -9.44 -12.06 -4.13
C ALA A 365 -10.48 -11.40 -5.04
N TYR A 366 -11.12 -10.34 -4.53
CA TYR A 366 -11.94 -9.46 -5.34
C TYR A 366 -11.05 -8.45 -6.09
N GLY A 367 -11.34 -8.21 -7.37
CA GLY A 367 -10.51 -7.37 -8.22
C GLY A 367 -11.24 -6.70 -9.38
N ASP A 368 -10.47 -6.06 -10.28
CA ASP A 368 -10.95 -5.32 -11.44
C ASP A 368 -12.02 -4.30 -11.05
N SER A 369 -11.59 -3.27 -10.37
CA SER A 369 -12.51 -2.28 -9.83
C SER A 369 -13.11 -1.36 -10.91
N ARG A 370 -14.41 -1.14 -10.82
CA ARG A 370 -15.10 -0.07 -11.53
C ARG A 370 -15.00 1.24 -10.75
N LYS A 371 -14.83 2.34 -11.49
CA LYS A 371 -14.89 3.68 -10.93
C LYS A 371 -16.35 4.12 -10.80
N ILE A 372 -16.70 4.62 -9.63
CA ILE A 372 -17.97 5.27 -9.30
C ILE A 372 -17.63 6.73 -9.04
N THR A 373 -18.10 7.64 -9.89
CA THR A 373 -17.89 9.09 -9.72
C THR A 373 -19.06 9.68 -8.93
N LEU A 374 -18.76 10.30 -7.79
CA LEU A 374 -19.76 10.91 -6.91
C LEU A 374 -20.35 12.17 -7.57
N PRO A 375 -21.68 12.38 -7.49
CA PRO A 375 -22.36 13.41 -8.28
C PRO A 375 -22.00 14.86 -7.89
N ASN A 376 -21.77 15.14 -6.62
CA ASN A 376 -21.50 16.49 -6.13
C ASN A 376 -20.00 16.79 -6.03
N SER A 377 -19.25 15.99 -5.30
CA SER A 377 -17.78 16.16 -5.13
C SER A 377 -16.99 15.78 -6.37
N GLY A 378 -17.54 14.92 -7.21
CA GLY A 378 -16.86 14.33 -8.36
C GLY A 378 -15.71 13.38 -7.98
N MET A 379 -15.58 13.02 -6.70
CA MET A 379 -14.58 12.07 -6.24
C MET A 379 -14.86 10.67 -6.79
N THR A 380 -13.80 9.88 -6.86
CA THR A 380 -13.85 8.50 -7.36
C THR A 380 -13.82 7.50 -6.20
N VAL A 381 -14.85 6.68 -6.13
CA VAL A 381 -14.87 5.43 -5.35
C VAL A 381 -14.62 4.26 -6.30
N ARG A 382 -13.90 3.26 -5.86
CA ARG A 382 -13.67 2.02 -6.62
C ARG A 382 -14.36 0.86 -5.92
N ALA A 383 -15.02 -0.01 -6.71
CA ALA A 383 -15.67 -1.22 -6.22
C ALA A 383 -15.29 -2.40 -7.11
N SER A 384 -14.86 -3.50 -6.51
CA SER A 384 -14.43 -4.72 -7.20
C SER A 384 -15.59 -5.39 -7.94
N ILE A 385 -15.37 -5.76 -9.21
CA ILE A 385 -16.41 -6.32 -10.09
C ILE A 385 -16.25 -7.82 -10.35
N TYR A 386 -15.07 -8.38 -10.07
CA TYR A 386 -14.79 -9.80 -10.23
C TYR A 386 -14.32 -10.43 -8.93
N TYR A 387 -14.45 -11.75 -8.85
CA TYR A 387 -13.78 -12.60 -7.88
C TYR A 387 -12.83 -13.50 -8.65
N TRP A 388 -11.54 -13.32 -8.43
CA TRP A 388 -10.48 -14.14 -8.99
C TRP A 388 -10.18 -15.30 -8.05
N GLN A 389 -10.15 -16.50 -8.58
CA GLN A 389 -9.88 -17.72 -7.83
C GLN A 389 -8.67 -18.41 -8.45
N ASP A 390 -7.48 -18.00 -8.02
CA ASP A 390 -6.22 -18.54 -8.50
C ASP A 390 -5.75 -19.72 -7.62
N TRP A 391 -6.23 -19.80 -6.37
CA TRP A 391 -6.01 -20.94 -5.48
C TRP A 391 -7.26 -21.83 -5.39
N HIS A 392 -7.08 -23.07 -4.86
CA HIS A 392 -8.22 -23.89 -4.53
C HIS A 392 -9.19 -23.17 -3.58
N PRO A 393 -10.52 -23.37 -3.70
CA PRO A 393 -11.51 -22.67 -2.86
C PRO A 393 -11.31 -22.89 -1.35
N GLN A 394 -10.66 -24.00 -0.97
CA GLN A 394 -10.36 -24.34 0.42
C GLN A 394 -9.11 -23.64 0.96
N ASP A 395 -8.28 -23.11 0.09
CA ASP A 395 -7.09 -22.35 0.50
C ASP A 395 -7.50 -21.04 1.16
N LYS A 396 -7.11 -20.87 2.42
CA LYS A 396 -7.46 -19.70 3.24
C LYS A 396 -6.24 -18.85 3.59
N ARG A 397 -5.11 -19.09 2.91
CA ARG A 397 -3.92 -18.26 3.12
C ARG A 397 -4.24 -16.79 2.80
N GLU A 398 -3.67 -15.91 3.60
CA GLU A 398 -3.83 -14.46 3.41
C GLU A 398 -2.77 -13.87 2.45
N ALA A 399 -1.70 -14.62 2.15
CA ALA A 399 -0.58 -14.22 1.31
C ALA A 399 0.23 -15.45 0.86
N ILE A 400 1.05 -15.32 -0.17
CA ILE A 400 2.21 -16.20 -0.33
C ILE A 400 3.26 -15.77 0.70
N VAL A 401 3.64 -16.70 1.57
CA VAL A 401 4.73 -16.51 2.54
C VAL A 401 6.00 -17.11 1.93
N PRO A 402 7.09 -16.33 1.80
CA PRO A 402 8.30 -16.84 1.17
C PRO A 402 8.94 -17.97 1.99
N GLU A 403 9.40 -19.01 1.30
CA GLU A 403 10.14 -20.13 1.91
C GLU A 403 11.50 -19.68 2.46
N ILE A 404 12.08 -18.64 1.84
CA ILE A 404 13.33 -18.01 2.25
C ILE A 404 13.02 -16.57 2.66
N PRO A 405 12.77 -16.32 3.96
CA PRO A 405 12.56 -14.96 4.43
C PRO A 405 13.83 -14.11 4.22
N ALA A 406 13.68 -12.99 3.55
CA ALA A 406 14.74 -12.02 3.31
C ALA A 406 14.17 -10.59 3.38
N PRO A 407 13.72 -10.15 4.58
CA PRO A 407 13.07 -8.88 4.73
C PRO A 407 14.01 -7.72 4.42
N LEU A 408 13.46 -6.67 3.80
CA LEU A 408 14.20 -5.44 3.57
C LEU A 408 14.28 -4.67 4.89
N THR A 409 15.44 -4.71 5.56
CA THR A 409 15.69 -3.93 6.78
C THR A 409 16.08 -2.49 6.44
N PHE A 410 15.93 -1.57 7.40
CA PHE A 410 16.40 -0.19 7.23
C PHE A 410 17.90 -0.13 6.94
N ASP A 411 18.71 -0.95 7.64
CA ASP A 411 20.17 -1.00 7.42
C ASP A 411 20.53 -1.53 6.03
N ALA A 412 19.84 -2.54 5.52
CA ALA A 412 20.03 -3.02 4.15
C ALA A 412 19.68 -1.93 3.14
N TYR A 413 18.52 -1.28 3.33
CA TYR A 413 18.05 -0.22 2.44
C TYR A 413 19.02 0.96 2.38
N ARG A 414 19.39 1.54 3.53
CA ARG A 414 20.30 2.70 3.58
C ARG A 414 21.69 2.41 3.02
N ASN A 415 22.13 1.14 3.03
CA ASN A 415 23.41 0.70 2.50
C ASN A 415 23.37 0.16 1.08
N ASN A 416 22.22 0.23 0.39
CA ASN A 416 22.00 -0.30 -0.96
C ASN A 416 22.30 -1.81 -1.08
N VAL A 417 22.00 -2.57 -0.02
CA VAL A 417 22.10 -4.04 0.03
C VAL A 417 20.76 -4.65 -0.42
N ASP A 418 20.81 -5.77 -1.15
CA ASP A 418 19.64 -6.56 -1.54
C ASP A 418 19.62 -7.90 -0.80
N PRO A 419 18.89 -8.02 0.33
CA PRO A 419 18.87 -9.25 1.12
C PRO A 419 18.35 -10.46 0.34
N ALA A 420 17.41 -10.26 -0.58
CA ALA A 420 16.83 -11.35 -1.36
C ALA A 420 17.84 -11.94 -2.37
N LEU A 421 18.57 -11.09 -3.09
CA LEU A 421 19.61 -11.56 -4.00
C LEU A 421 20.79 -12.17 -3.24
N GLU A 422 21.15 -11.65 -2.08
CA GLU A 422 22.19 -12.26 -1.21
C GLU A 422 21.74 -13.65 -0.74
N ALA A 423 20.50 -13.81 -0.28
CA ALA A 423 19.96 -15.10 0.12
C ALA A 423 19.98 -16.12 -1.02
N ILE A 424 19.58 -15.72 -2.24
CA ILE A 424 19.62 -16.60 -3.44
C ILE A 424 21.05 -16.99 -3.80
N ALA A 425 22.03 -16.09 -3.65
CA ALA A 425 23.43 -16.37 -3.94
C ALA A 425 24.02 -17.47 -3.04
N LEU A 426 23.56 -17.54 -1.78
CA LEU A 426 24.03 -18.53 -0.79
C LEU A 426 23.46 -19.94 -1.01
N ILE A 427 22.39 -20.11 -1.77
CA ILE A 427 21.81 -21.43 -2.09
C ILE A 427 22.76 -22.17 -3.04
N LYS A 428 23.01 -23.44 -2.77
CA LYS A 428 23.87 -24.30 -3.61
C LYS A 428 23.07 -25.08 -4.65
#